data_d8ff67a4b421f76203e8906c3e51807d
#
_entry.id   d8ff67a4b421f76203e8906c3e51807d
#
_cell.length_a   1.000
_cell.length_b   1.000
_cell.length_c   1.000
_cell.angle_alpha   90.00
_cell.angle_beta   90.00
_cell.angle_gamma   90.00
#
_symmetry.space_group_name_H-M   'P 1'
#
loop_
_entity.id
_entity.type
_entity.pdbx_description
1 polymer ?
#
loop_
_entity_poly.entity_id
_entity_poly.type
_entity_poly.pdbx_seq_one_letter_code
_entity_poly.pdbx_strand_id
1 'polypeptide(L)'
;MLYKAKIGMILAAVCGLAACGFEPLYVEKTAGNDLWYYNNKFDTDIVREMAQIKVETVTDRIGQMIKNELMDTFNPYGTPKCAKYFLKIQPVNSETVQQALRDDITATREKVKYTVDYSLWSKENGQLVSGRSWIYLSYDLLDNPYSTTMDKKKVEKDGAKIMANDISLRIGAYFHSLKTKRGNPNEF
;
A
#
# COMPACT_ATOMS: atom_id res chain seq x y z
N MET A 1 0.63 40.90 -46.07
CA MET A 1 1.67 39.98 -45.53
C MET A 1 1.65 39.84 -43.99
N LEU A 2 1.36 40.87 -43.23
CA LEU A 2 1.34 40.85 -41.74
C LEU A 2 0.28 39.90 -41.14
N TYR A 3 -0.86 39.64 -41.79
CA TYR A 3 -1.93 38.76 -41.26
C TYR A 3 -1.53 37.28 -41.23
N LYS A 4 -0.83 36.80 -42.27
CA LYS A 4 -0.31 35.43 -42.34
C LYS A 4 0.77 35.17 -41.28
N ALA A 5 1.60 36.16 -40.95
CA ALA A 5 2.60 36.04 -39.91
C ALA A 5 1.99 35.93 -38.49
N LYS A 6 0.90 36.68 -38.21
CA LYS A 6 0.17 36.61 -36.94
C LYS A 6 -0.51 35.24 -36.74
N ILE A 7 -1.08 34.63 -37.79
CA ILE A 7 -1.69 33.31 -37.74
C ILE A 7 -0.63 32.23 -37.47
N GLY A 8 0.52 32.32 -38.11
CA GLY A 8 1.64 31.39 -37.86
C GLY A 8 2.16 31.46 -36.43
N MET A 9 2.22 32.64 -35.82
CA MET A 9 2.68 32.82 -34.44
C MET A 9 1.67 32.25 -33.43
N ILE A 10 0.36 32.38 -33.67
CA ILE A 10 -0.69 31.80 -32.83
C ILE A 10 -0.68 30.30 -32.94
N LEU A 11 -0.50 29.71 -34.13
CA LEU A 11 -0.43 28.29 -34.33
C LEU A 11 0.80 27.65 -33.63
N ALA A 12 1.96 28.32 -33.68
CA ALA A 12 3.18 27.91 -32.99
C ALA A 12 3.01 27.96 -31.46
N ALA A 13 2.31 28.96 -30.93
CA ALA A 13 2.02 29.07 -29.48
C ALA A 13 1.08 27.96 -28.99
N VAL A 14 0.09 27.58 -29.80
CA VAL A 14 -0.84 26.47 -29.47
C VAL A 14 -0.14 25.11 -29.51
N CYS A 15 0.77 24.88 -30.46
CA CYS A 15 1.59 23.66 -30.49
C CYS A 15 2.58 23.55 -29.31
N GLY A 16 3.09 24.71 -28.80
CA GLY A 16 3.97 24.73 -27.64
C GLY A 16 3.27 24.33 -26.32
N LEU A 17 1.97 24.56 -26.20
CA LEU A 17 1.19 24.17 -25.01
C LEU A 17 0.90 22.65 -24.95
N ALA A 18 0.95 21.95 -26.08
CA ALA A 18 0.79 20.49 -26.13
C ALA A 18 2.07 19.71 -25.73
N ALA A 19 3.23 20.41 -25.65
CA ALA A 19 4.51 19.82 -25.24
C ALA A 19 4.71 19.75 -23.72
N CYS A 20 3.88 20.46 -22.91
CA CYS A 20 3.77 20.18 -21.49
C CYS A 20 3.02 18.86 -21.34
N GLY A 21 3.73 17.77 -21.06
CA GLY A 21 3.20 16.43 -20.82
C GLY A 21 2.26 16.35 -19.61
N PHE A 22 1.22 17.17 -19.61
CA PHE A 22 0.13 17.12 -18.63
C PHE A 22 -0.80 15.97 -19.03
N GLU A 23 -0.57 14.80 -18.46
CA GLU A 23 -1.46 13.67 -18.59
C GLU A 23 -2.59 13.85 -17.56
N PRO A 24 -3.86 14.06 -17.98
CA PRO A 24 -4.95 14.26 -17.04
C PRO A 24 -5.17 12.98 -16.23
N LEU A 25 -5.28 13.13 -14.91
CA LEU A 25 -5.39 12.06 -13.92
C LEU A 25 -6.66 11.20 -14.08
N TYR A 26 -7.63 11.64 -14.89
CA TYR A 26 -8.97 11.06 -15.03
C TYR A 26 -9.32 10.70 -16.49
N VAL A 27 -8.34 10.37 -17.33
CA VAL A 27 -8.67 9.75 -18.62
C VAL A 27 -8.99 8.29 -18.39
N GLU A 28 -10.26 7.91 -18.54
CA GLU A 28 -10.67 6.52 -18.73
C GLU A 28 -9.94 5.97 -19.97
N LYS A 29 -8.79 5.30 -19.73
CA LYS A 29 -8.14 4.52 -20.78
C LYS A 29 -8.98 3.26 -20.98
N THR A 30 -9.72 3.26 -22.09
CA THR A 30 -10.52 2.15 -22.63
C THR A 30 -9.90 0.79 -22.36
N ALA A 31 -10.75 -0.13 -21.91
CA ALA A 31 -10.60 -1.57 -21.73
C ALA A 31 -9.29 -2.18 -22.30
N GLY A 32 -8.34 -2.43 -21.42
CA GLY A 32 -7.12 -3.16 -21.75
C GLY A 32 -5.95 -2.97 -20.79
N ASN A 33 -5.92 -1.87 -20.01
CA ASN A 33 -4.77 -1.51 -19.18
C ASN A 33 -5.14 -1.06 -17.75
N ASP A 34 -6.13 -1.70 -17.14
CA ASP A 34 -6.47 -1.47 -15.72
C ASP A 34 -5.33 -1.83 -14.76
N LEU A 35 -4.28 -2.42 -15.28
CA LEU A 35 -3.00 -2.68 -14.62
C LEU A 35 -2.12 -1.42 -14.47
N TRP A 36 -2.52 -0.24 -15.02
CA TRP A 36 -1.66 0.95 -15.02
C TRP A 36 -1.35 1.47 -13.62
N TYR A 37 -2.32 1.45 -12.72
CA TYR A 37 -2.12 1.86 -11.33
C TYR A 37 -1.11 0.95 -10.60
N TYR A 38 -1.11 -0.34 -10.95
CA TYR A 38 -0.19 -1.34 -10.39
C TYR A 38 1.16 -1.38 -11.12
N ASN A 39 1.19 -1.09 -12.44
CA ASN A 39 2.41 -1.10 -13.25
C ASN A 39 3.45 -0.06 -12.82
N ASN A 40 3.05 1.03 -12.16
CA ASN A 40 3.99 2.04 -11.65
C ASN A 40 4.71 1.60 -10.37
N LYS A 41 4.22 0.56 -9.69
CA LYS A 41 4.79 0.09 -8.42
C LYS A 41 5.57 -1.22 -8.55
N PHE A 42 5.11 -2.10 -9.45
CA PHE A 42 5.69 -3.42 -9.67
C PHE A 42 5.67 -3.81 -11.16
N ASP A 43 6.64 -4.63 -11.56
CA ASP A 43 6.68 -5.29 -12.87
C ASP A 43 5.40 -6.14 -13.09
N THR A 44 4.87 -6.17 -14.32
CA THR A 44 3.63 -6.87 -14.69
C THR A 44 3.62 -8.36 -14.30
N ASP A 45 4.78 -9.02 -14.37
CA ASP A 45 4.90 -10.43 -13.98
C ASP A 45 4.79 -10.60 -12.46
N ILE A 46 5.36 -9.65 -11.70
CA ILE A 46 5.26 -9.62 -10.23
C ILE A 46 3.82 -9.38 -9.81
N VAL A 47 3.11 -8.46 -10.47
CA VAL A 47 1.70 -8.19 -10.21
C VAL A 47 0.84 -9.44 -10.43
N ARG A 48 1.11 -10.23 -11.50
CA ARG A 48 0.41 -11.51 -11.75
C ARG A 48 0.67 -12.55 -10.67
N GLU A 49 1.90 -12.66 -10.17
CA GLU A 49 2.22 -13.58 -9.06
C GLU A 49 1.56 -13.09 -7.76
N MET A 50 1.57 -11.78 -7.48
CA MET A 50 0.90 -11.21 -6.31
C MET A 50 -0.62 -11.39 -6.36
N ALA A 51 -1.24 -11.33 -7.54
CA ALA A 51 -2.67 -11.59 -7.73
C ALA A 51 -3.09 -13.05 -7.41
N GLN A 52 -2.14 -13.97 -7.29
CA GLN A 52 -2.39 -15.37 -6.88
C GLN A 52 -2.27 -15.58 -5.37
N ILE A 53 -2.06 -14.51 -4.60
CA ILE A 53 -2.01 -14.56 -3.15
C ILE A 53 -3.43 -14.50 -2.58
N LYS A 54 -3.75 -15.45 -1.71
CA LYS A 54 -4.94 -15.41 -0.86
C LYS A 54 -4.54 -14.98 0.55
N VAL A 55 -5.11 -13.89 1.04
CA VAL A 55 -4.90 -13.44 2.43
C VAL A 55 -5.82 -14.22 3.36
N GLU A 56 -5.27 -14.87 4.38
CA GLU A 56 -6.02 -15.62 5.36
C GLU A 56 -6.82 -14.70 6.30
N THR A 57 -7.83 -15.28 6.97
CA THR A 57 -8.67 -14.51 7.90
C THR A 57 -7.91 -14.23 9.18
N VAL A 58 -8.02 -12.99 9.67
CA VAL A 58 -7.46 -12.51 10.93
C VAL A 58 -8.60 -12.26 11.91
N THR A 59 -8.39 -12.50 13.18
CA THR A 59 -9.44 -12.42 14.21
C THR A 59 -9.59 -11.02 14.81
N ASP A 60 -8.52 -10.24 14.86
CA ASP A 60 -8.53 -8.89 15.44
C ASP A 60 -8.94 -7.81 14.43
N ARG A 61 -9.47 -6.69 14.94
CA ARG A 61 -10.01 -5.60 14.13
C ARG A 61 -8.96 -4.93 13.24
N ILE A 62 -7.76 -4.66 13.78
CA ILE A 62 -6.70 -3.98 13.03
C ILE A 62 -6.14 -4.93 11.97
N GLY A 63 -5.95 -6.20 12.30
CA GLY A 63 -5.57 -7.24 11.36
C GLY A 63 -6.56 -7.41 10.21
N GLN A 64 -7.88 -7.29 10.48
CA GLN A 64 -8.90 -7.29 9.42
C GLN A 64 -8.78 -6.06 8.51
N MET A 65 -8.46 -4.86 9.05
CA MET A 65 -8.20 -3.69 8.22
C MET A 65 -6.96 -3.91 7.34
N ILE A 66 -5.86 -4.45 7.90
CA ILE A 66 -4.66 -4.79 7.13
C ILE A 66 -5.00 -5.80 6.03
N LYS A 67 -5.77 -6.84 6.34
CA LYS A 67 -6.22 -7.83 5.36
C LYS A 67 -6.99 -7.17 4.21
N ASN A 68 -7.95 -6.29 4.51
CA ASN A 68 -8.74 -5.62 3.48
C ASN A 68 -7.86 -4.75 2.56
N GLU A 69 -6.97 -3.95 3.11
CA GLU A 69 -6.01 -3.15 2.32
C GLU A 69 -5.07 -4.02 1.47
N LEU A 70 -4.65 -5.19 1.99
CA LEU A 70 -3.85 -6.14 1.23
C LEU A 70 -4.66 -6.82 0.13
N MET A 71 -5.93 -7.15 0.38
CA MET A 71 -6.82 -7.70 -0.65
C MET A 71 -7.07 -6.68 -1.76
N ASP A 72 -7.30 -5.41 -1.43
CA ASP A 72 -7.46 -4.34 -2.41
C ASP A 72 -6.17 -4.15 -3.24
N THR A 73 -5.00 -4.40 -2.63
CA THR A 73 -3.71 -4.31 -3.30
C THR A 73 -3.41 -5.52 -4.18
N PHE A 74 -3.63 -6.74 -3.72
CA PHE A 74 -3.28 -7.97 -4.44
C PHE A 74 -4.38 -8.44 -5.38
N ASN A 75 -5.63 -8.30 -4.97
CA ASN A 75 -6.80 -8.89 -5.62
C ASN A 75 -7.90 -7.85 -5.87
N PRO A 76 -7.66 -6.74 -6.59
CA PRO A 76 -8.65 -5.69 -6.81
C PRO A 76 -9.91 -6.20 -7.53
N TYR A 77 -9.78 -7.29 -8.28
CA TYR A 77 -10.89 -7.94 -9.00
C TYR A 77 -11.49 -9.14 -8.25
N GLY A 78 -11.13 -9.33 -6.99
CA GLY A 78 -11.62 -10.41 -6.14
C GLY A 78 -10.62 -11.52 -5.87
N THR A 79 -10.90 -12.31 -4.84
CA THR A 79 -10.01 -13.38 -4.37
C THR A 79 -9.83 -14.47 -5.43
N PRO A 80 -8.59 -14.93 -5.71
CA PRO A 80 -8.32 -15.95 -6.72
C PRO A 80 -8.97 -17.28 -6.37
N LYS A 81 -9.67 -17.92 -7.32
CA LYS A 81 -10.29 -19.21 -7.14
C LYS A 81 -9.27 -20.32 -6.88
N CYS A 82 -8.11 -20.25 -7.54
CA CYS A 82 -7.00 -21.19 -7.39
C CYS A 82 -5.77 -20.43 -6.89
N ALA A 83 -5.74 -20.11 -5.59
CA ALA A 83 -4.60 -19.44 -4.98
C ALA A 83 -3.38 -20.35 -4.97
N LYS A 84 -2.24 -19.81 -5.41
CA LYS A 84 -0.93 -20.47 -5.37
C LYS A 84 -0.21 -20.18 -4.05
N TYR A 85 -0.45 -18.98 -3.51
CA TYR A 85 0.17 -18.50 -2.29
C TYR A 85 -0.86 -18.16 -1.22
N PHE A 86 -0.48 -18.31 0.03
CA PHE A 86 -1.30 -18.01 1.21
C PHE A 86 -0.53 -17.07 2.12
N LEU A 87 -1.06 -15.87 2.32
CA LEU A 87 -0.48 -14.90 3.25
C LEU A 87 -1.21 -15.02 4.59
N LYS A 88 -0.48 -15.46 5.59
CA LYS A 88 -0.93 -15.54 6.97
C LYS A 88 -0.45 -14.31 7.73
N ILE A 89 -1.37 -13.62 8.38
CA ILE A 89 -1.13 -12.46 9.22
C ILE A 89 -1.45 -12.86 10.66
N GLN A 90 -0.53 -12.61 11.58
CA GLN A 90 -0.77 -12.81 13.01
C GLN A 90 -1.59 -11.65 13.58
N PRO A 91 -2.27 -11.83 14.71
CA PRO A 91 -2.94 -10.73 15.41
C PRO A 91 -1.99 -9.58 15.68
N VAL A 92 -2.50 -8.34 15.52
CA VAL A 92 -1.70 -7.13 15.70
C VAL A 92 -1.48 -6.87 17.18
N ASN A 93 -0.22 -6.77 17.59
CA ASN A 93 0.14 -6.31 18.93
C ASN A 93 0.18 -4.79 18.98
N SER A 94 -0.42 -4.19 20.01
CA SER A 94 -0.45 -2.75 20.25
C SER A 94 0.12 -2.42 21.62
N GLU A 95 1.13 -1.57 21.66
CA GLU A 95 1.75 -1.05 22.87
C GLU A 95 1.52 0.47 22.94
N THR A 96 0.92 0.96 24.01
CA THR A 96 0.60 2.39 24.18
C THR A 96 1.49 3.00 25.26
N VAL A 97 2.06 4.16 24.95
CA VAL A 97 2.86 4.97 25.89
C VAL A 97 2.29 6.37 25.93
N GLN A 98 2.00 6.85 27.13
CA GLN A 98 1.56 8.23 27.34
C GLN A 98 2.74 9.19 27.16
N GLN A 99 2.51 10.27 26.43
CA GLN A 99 3.50 11.31 26.17
C GLN A 99 2.88 12.68 26.42
N ALA A 100 3.74 13.66 26.72
CA ALA A 100 3.35 15.03 27.00
C ALA A 100 2.34 15.12 28.15
N LEU A 101 2.84 15.42 29.32
CA LEU A 101 2.05 15.69 30.53
C LEU A 101 1.74 17.18 30.63
N ARG A 102 0.53 17.52 31.06
CA ARG A 102 0.16 18.86 31.50
C ARG A 102 0.73 19.12 32.90
N ASP A 103 0.69 20.37 33.36
CA ASP A 103 1.13 20.76 34.73
C ASP A 103 0.33 20.03 35.83
N ASP A 104 -0.89 19.58 35.52
CA ASP A 104 -1.75 18.76 36.39
C ASP A 104 -1.48 17.25 36.31
N ILE A 105 -0.35 16.85 35.67
CA ILE A 105 0.08 15.44 35.46
C ILE A 105 -0.84 14.64 34.53
N THR A 106 -1.74 15.29 33.80
CA THR A 106 -2.57 14.60 32.79
C THR A 106 -1.86 14.46 31.43
N ALA A 107 -1.92 13.27 30.84
CA ALA A 107 -1.37 13.05 29.50
C ALA A 107 -2.18 13.81 28.46
N THR A 108 -1.50 14.50 27.54
CA THR A 108 -2.13 15.22 26.43
C THR A 108 -1.99 14.49 25.09
N ARG A 109 -1.11 13.49 25.03
CA ARG A 109 -0.84 12.71 23.82
C ARG A 109 -0.49 11.28 24.18
N GLU A 110 -1.02 10.35 23.40
CA GLU A 110 -0.62 8.95 23.44
C GLU A 110 0.16 8.57 22.18
N LYS A 111 1.22 7.80 22.36
CA LYS A 111 1.97 7.16 21.28
C LYS A 111 1.67 5.67 21.30
N VAL A 112 1.25 5.13 20.16
CA VAL A 112 0.95 3.71 20.01
C VAL A 112 1.93 3.10 19.02
N LYS A 113 2.50 1.96 19.39
CA LYS A 113 3.28 1.09 18.52
C LYS A 113 2.38 -0.06 18.10
N TYR A 114 2.16 -0.21 16.81
CA TYR A 114 1.55 -1.40 16.23
C TYR A 114 2.62 -2.31 15.65
N THR A 115 2.50 -3.61 15.90
CA THR A 115 3.43 -4.63 15.39
C THR A 115 2.63 -5.81 14.87
N VAL A 116 2.96 -6.30 13.68
CA VAL A 116 2.32 -7.44 13.04
C VAL A 116 3.38 -8.36 12.42
N ASP A 117 3.27 -9.64 12.72
CA ASP A 117 4.08 -10.69 12.07
C ASP A 117 3.28 -11.29 10.91
N TYR A 118 3.95 -11.57 9.81
CA TYR A 118 3.34 -12.19 8.64
C TYR A 118 4.23 -13.27 8.05
N SER A 119 3.60 -14.21 7.34
CA SER A 119 4.30 -15.27 6.62
C SER A 119 3.58 -15.62 5.33
N LEU A 120 4.33 -15.75 4.23
CA LEU A 120 3.85 -16.17 2.93
C LEU A 120 4.19 -17.64 2.70
N TRP A 121 3.20 -18.41 2.32
CA TRP A 121 3.29 -19.86 2.11
C TRP A 121 2.92 -20.23 0.69
N SER A 122 3.58 -21.25 0.15
CA SER A 122 3.18 -21.93 -1.08
C SER A 122 2.74 -23.36 -0.76
N LYS A 123 1.79 -23.89 -1.53
CA LYS A 123 1.37 -25.30 -1.41
C LYS A 123 2.51 -26.28 -1.67
N GLU A 124 3.41 -25.91 -2.59
CA GLU A 124 4.49 -26.79 -3.05
C GLU A 124 5.75 -26.67 -2.22
N ASN A 125 6.12 -25.44 -1.84
CA ASN A 125 7.43 -25.12 -1.27
C ASN A 125 7.38 -24.77 0.23
N GLY A 126 6.19 -24.87 0.86
CA GLY A 126 6.03 -24.50 2.28
C GLY A 126 6.14 -22.97 2.51
N GLN A 127 6.79 -22.58 3.60
CA GLN A 127 6.99 -21.16 3.93
C GLN A 127 8.05 -20.56 3.03
N LEU A 128 7.68 -19.50 2.32
CA LEU A 128 8.55 -18.80 1.37
C LEU A 128 9.27 -17.61 2.02
N VAL A 129 8.54 -16.78 2.73
CA VAL A 129 9.07 -15.59 3.41
C VAL A 129 8.26 -15.30 4.65
N SER A 130 8.91 -14.80 5.67
CA SER A 130 8.26 -14.24 6.87
C SER A 130 8.91 -12.92 7.23
N GLY A 131 8.17 -12.09 7.94
CA GLY A 131 8.67 -10.79 8.36
C GLY A 131 7.79 -10.17 9.43
N ARG A 132 8.26 -9.03 9.90
CA ARG A 132 7.57 -8.20 10.87
C ARG A 132 7.43 -6.78 10.31
N SER A 133 6.23 -6.25 10.38
CA SER A 133 5.95 -4.83 10.11
C SER A 133 5.55 -4.14 11.40
N TRP A 134 6.01 -2.90 11.58
CA TRP A 134 5.67 -2.12 12.77
C TRP A 134 5.65 -0.64 12.43
N ILE A 135 4.85 0.12 13.21
CA ILE A 135 4.74 1.57 13.07
C ILE A 135 4.48 2.22 14.43
N TYR A 136 5.00 3.44 14.61
CA TYR A 136 4.61 4.33 15.70
C TYR A 136 3.67 5.40 15.17
N LEU A 137 2.56 5.57 15.84
CA LEU A 137 1.60 6.64 15.59
C LEU A 137 1.25 7.32 16.90
N SER A 138 0.72 8.53 16.85
CA SER A 138 0.27 9.25 18.04
C SER A 138 -1.05 9.95 17.76
N TYR A 139 -1.84 10.12 18.82
CA TYR A 139 -3.06 10.90 18.80
C TYR A 139 -3.16 11.74 20.08
N ASP A 140 -3.87 12.85 19.97
CA ASP A 140 -4.05 13.76 21.10
C ASP A 140 -5.22 13.30 21.99
N LEU A 141 -5.03 13.43 23.31
CA LEU A 141 -6.07 13.24 24.29
C LEU A 141 -6.80 14.57 24.49
N LEU A 142 -7.98 14.67 23.91
CA LEU A 142 -8.81 15.87 23.98
C LEU A 142 -9.76 15.80 25.16
N ASP A 143 -10.18 16.96 25.68
CA ASP A 143 -11.16 17.04 26.76
C ASP A 143 -12.50 16.40 26.39
N ASN A 144 -12.82 16.32 25.09
CA ASN A 144 -13.98 15.60 24.60
C ASN A 144 -13.63 14.13 24.31
N PRO A 145 -14.16 13.15 25.07
CA PRO A 145 -13.90 11.73 24.87
C PRO A 145 -14.30 11.18 23.49
N TYR A 146 -15.31 11.77 22.87
CA TYR A 146 -15.75 11.39 21.53
C TYR A 146 -14.67 11.72 20.49
N SER A 147 -14.11 12.93 20.55
CA SER A 147 -13.04 13.36 19.64
C SER A 147 -11.81 12.47 19.78
N THR A 148 -11.37 12.19 21.02
CA THR A 148 -10.26 11.26 21.28
C THR A 148 -10.52 9.87 20.69
N THR A 149 -11.75 9.36 20.82
CA THR A 149 -12.12 8.05 20.25
C THR A 149 -12.06 8.05 18.73
N MET A 150 -12.50 9.14 18.10
CA MET A 150 -12.45 9.26 16.63
C MET A 150 -11.01 9.37 16.12
N ASP A 151 -10.15 10.13 16.80
CA ASP A 151 -8.73 10.24 16.46
C ASP A 151 -8.02 8.89 16.61
N LYS A 152 -8.29 8.14 17.68
CA LYS A 152 -7.77 6.78 17.86
C LYS A 152 -8.19 5.86 16.70
N LYS A 153 -9.47 5.86 16.31
CA LYS A 153 -9.95 5.05 15.18
C LYS A 153 -9.29 5.43 13.86
N LYS A 154 -9.06 6.73 13.63
CA LYS A 154 -8.34 7.22 12.45
C LYS A 154 -6.91 6.72 12.44
N VAL A 155 -6.20 6.85 13.56
CA VAL A 155 -4.82 6.37 13.72
C VAL A 155 -4.71 4.86 13.51
N GLU A 156 -5.66 4.06 14.02
CA GLU A 156 -5.71 2.62 13.76
C GLU A 156 -5.87 2.31 12.27
N LYS A 157 -6.75 3.04 11.56
CA LYS A 157 -6.95 2.88 10.11
C LYS A 157 -5.70 3.27 9.31
N ASP A 158 -5.09 4.41 9.64
CA ASP A 158 -3.87 4.88 8.97
C ASP A 158 -2.71 3.91 9.22
N GLY A 159 -2.57 3.40 10.44
CA GLY A 159 -1.60 2.37 10.80
C GLY A 159 -1.77 1.08 10.02
N ALA A 160 -3.00 0.59 9.91
CA ALA A 160 -3.31 -0.61 9.13
C ALA A 160 -2.92 -0.44 7.66
N LYS A 161 -3.23 0.71 7.06
CA LYS A 161 -2.87 1.03 5.67
C LYS A 161 -1.35 1.08 5.45
N ILE A 162 -0.62 1.71 6.36
CA ILE A 162 0.85 1.81 6.26
C ILE A 162 1.49 0.44 6.40
N MET A 163 1.05 -0.38 7.37
CA MET A 163 1.57 -1.73 7.58
C MET A 163 1.23 -2.66 6.40
N ALA A 164 0.02 -2.57 5.84
CA ALA A 164 -0.36 -3.32 4.64
C ALA A 164 0.53 -2.95 3.45
N ASN A 165 0.81 -1.66 3.28
CA ASN A 165 1.71 -1.19 2.22
C ASN A 165 3.15 -1.69 2.41
N ASP A 166 3.70 -1.68 3.63
CA ASP A 166 5.02 -2.24 3.94
C ASP A 166 5.08 -3.74 3.64
N ILE A 167 4.08 -4.51 4.06
CA ILE A 167 3.98 -5.95 3.77
C ILE A 167 3.92 -6.19 2.26
N SER A 168 3.10 -5.44 1.53
CA SER A 168 2.96 -5.59 0.08
C SER A 168 4.26 -5.31 -0.67
N LEU A 169 5.01 -4.27 -0.24
CA LEU A 169 6.31 -3.93 -0.81
C LEU A 169 7.34 -5.03 -0.57
N ARG A 170 7.41 -5.59 0.62
CA ARG A 170 8.35 -6.68 0.97
C ARG A 170 8.04 -7.96 0.20
N ILE A 171 6.76 -8.30 0.02
CA ILE A 171 6.34 -9.44 -0.80
C ILE A 171 6.67 -9.19 -2.27
N GLY A 172 6.43 -7.99 -2.80
CA GLY A 172 6.82 -7.60 -4.14
C GLY A 172 8.33 -7.70 -4.37
N ALA A 173 9.14 -7.23 -3.41
CA ALA A 173 10.60 -7.35 -3.46
C ALA A 173 11.06 -8.83 -3.46
N TYR A 174 10.39 -9.70 -2.69
CA TYR A 174 10.65 -11.13 -2.70
C TYR A 174 10.42 -11.73 -4.09
N PHE A 175 9.28 -11.48 -4.73
CA PHE A 175 9.00 -11.98 -6.08
C PHE A 175 9.96 -11.40 -7.12
N HIS A 176 10.35 -10.13 -6.97
CA HIS A 176 11.37 -9.52 -7.82
C HIS A 176 12.71 -10.26 -7.71
N SER A 177 13.14 -10.57 -6.49
CA SER A 177 14.39 -11.31 -6.26
C SER A 177 14.37 -12.72 -6.88
N LEU A 178 13.22 -13.40 -6.87
CA LEU A 178 13.05 -14.70 -7.53
C LEU A 178 13.14 -14.58 -9.05
N LYS A 179 12.58 -13.51 -9.65
CA LYS A 179 12.67 -13.27 -11.09
C LYS A 179 14.10 -13.02 -11.53
N THR A 180 14.85 -12.20 -10.78
CA THR A 180 16.25 -11.90 -11.06
C THR A 180 17.12 -13.16 -11.01
N LYS A 181 16.93 -14.02 -9.99
CA LYS A 181 17.65 -15.31 -9.88
C LYS A 181 17.35 -16.28 -11.01
N ARG A 182 16.11 -16.28 -11.54
CA ARG A 182 15.74 -17.11 -12.71
C ARG A 182 16.31 -16.57 -14.02
N GLY A 183 16.49 -15.25 -14.13
CA GLY A 183 17.02 -14.59 -15.34
C GLY A 183 18.54 -14.64 -15.45
N ASN A 184 19.28 -14.86 -14.37
CA ASN A 184 20.73 -14.93 -14.37
C ASN A 184 21.24 -16.10 -13.50
N PRO A 185 21.24 -17.34 -14.03
CA PRO A 185 21.64 -18.53 -13.30
C PRO A 185 23.15 -18.61 -12.97
N ASN A 186 23.97 -17.66 -13.43
CA ASN A 186 25.43 -17.69 -13.35
C ASN A 186 26.06 -16.66 -12.38
N GLU A 187 25.29 -15.99 -11.52
CA GLU A 187 25.85 -15.16 -10.44
C GLU A 187 25.95 -15.96 -9.13
N PHE A 188 27.04 -16.73 -9.02
CA PHE A 188 27.61 -17.24 -7.78
C PHE A 188 29.12 -17.10 -7.85
#